data_5329bb44279533bd09271aee88726c12
#
_entry.id   5329bb44279533bd09271aee88726c12
#
_cell.length_a   1.000
_cell.length_b   1.000
_cell.length_c   1.000
_cell.angle_alpha   90.00
_cell.angle_beta   90.00
_cell.angle_gamma   90.00
#
_symmetry.space_group_name_H-M   'P 1'
#
loop_
_entity.id
_entity.type
_entity.pdbx_description
1 polymer ?
#
loop_
_entity_poly.entity_id
_entity_poly.type
_entity_poly.pdbx_seq_one_letter_code
_entity_poly.pdbx_strand_id
1 'polypeptide(L)'
;MAIFGSLKDMSLPDVVGMLGRRSGVLEVFALPGRRQSFAIALEGGRVIWVKEGTKVLDPLQARSVLQELFRTQEGAFEFSAGTPSPPPEGQGLGWPLERLLLTMTTIEDEYHAYSTSLPDPKTRFRAVQTDIWLEEPLWSFWEKAKPFLSRSAGASAEELAQRLGLRDREVAYYLHKLRLAGKLAPVRAYEETLNERAPEKQGLVRRLLASLLGRTR
;
A
#
# COMPACT_ATOMS: atom_id res chain seq x y z
N MET A 1 -10.91 4.50 33.33
CA MET A 1 -9.62 5.19 33.52
C MET A 1 -9.20 5.70 32.14
N ALA A 2 -8.93 7.02 32.02
CA ALA A 2 -8.43 7.62 30.78
C ALA A 2 -6.92 7.88 30.92
N ILE A 3 -6.18 7.70 29.83
CA ILE A 3 -4.75 8.02 29.71
C ILE A 3 -4.65 8.95 28.51
N PHE A 4 -4.08 10.11 28.68
CA PHE A 4 -3.91 11.09 27.60
C PHE A 4 -2.49 11.63 27.56
N GLY A 5 -2.07 12.13 26.42
CA GLY A 5 -0.74 12.68 26.23
C GLY A 5 -0.52 13.27 24.83
N SER A 6 0.73 13.67 24.58
CA SER A 6 1.19 14.17 23.30
C SER A 6 2.06 13.13 22.59
N LEU A 7 1.87 12.98 21.28
CA LEU A 7 2.74 12.14 20.45
C LEU A 7 4.17 12.70 20.32
N LYS A 8 4.36 13.96 20.71
CA LYS A 8 5.69 14.57 20.80
C LYS A 8 6.51 14.02 21.95
N ASP A 9 5.83 13.67 23.07
CA ASP A 9 6.47 13.19 24.28
C ASP A 9 6.58 11.65 24.29
N MET A 10 5.64 10.96 23.65
CA MET A 10 5.58 9.50 23.57
C MET A 10 5.06 9.07 22.19
N SER A 11 5.88 8.33 21.45
CA SER A 11 5.48 7.85 20.12
C SER A 11 4.27 6.90 20.18
N LEU A 12 3.50 6.79 19.12
CA LEU A 12 2.35 5.87 19.10
C LEU A 12 2.76 4.41 19.35
N PRO A 13 3.89 3.88 18.83
CA PRO A 13 4.38 2.56 19.20
C PRO A 13 4.62 2.40 20.72
N ASP A 14 5.17 3.41 21.38
CA ASP A 14 5.41 3.38 22.83
C ASP A 14 4.09 3.41 23.60
N VAL A 15 3.13 4.25 23.20
CA VAL A 15 1.78 4.29 23.77
C VAL A 15 1.13 2.91 23.68
N VAL A 16 1.15 2.33 22.50
CA VAL A 16 0.55 1.02 22.22
C VAL A 16 1.26 -0.09 23.01
N GLY A 17 2.60 -0.05 23.10
CA GLY A 17 3.40 -0.95 23.93
C GLY A 17 3.07 -0.85 25.41
N MET A 18 2.91 0.37 25.94
CA MET A 18 2.51 0.64 27.32
C MET A 18 1.09 0.12 27.62
N LEU A 19 0.17 0.23 26.66
CA LEU A 19 -1.19 -0.29 26.82
C LEU A 19 -1.21 -1.82 26.88
N GLY A 20 -0.33 -2.50 26.14
CA GLY A 20 -0.18 -3.95 26.18
C GLY A 20 -1.49 -4.70 25.88
N ARG A 21 -1.97 -5.46 26.89
CA ARG A 21 -3.21 -6.24 26.77
C ARG A 21 -4.48 -5.51 27.26
N ARG A 22 -4.40 -4.23 27.55
CA ARG A 22 -5.56 -3.45 27.99
C ARG A 22 -6.58 -3.36 26.88
N SER A 23 -7.86 -3.40 27.25
CA SER A 23 -8.97 -3.21 26.34
C SER A 23 -9.52 -1.79 26.43
N GLY A 24 -9.85 -1.20 25.28
CA GLY A 24 -10.35 0.17 25.21
C GLY A 24 -10.24 0.75 23.81
N VAL A 25 -10.47 2.05 23.70
CA VAL A 25 -10.33 2.80 22.46
C VAL A 25 -9.22 3.85 22.65
N LEU A 26 -8.24 3.80 21.76
CA LEU A 26 -7.19 4.81 21.65
C LEU A 26 -7.57 5.78 20.53
N GLU A 27 -7.84 7.02 20.90
CA GLU A 27 -8.09 8.10 19.95
C GLU A 27 -6.80 8.89 19.71
N VAL A 28 -6.54 9.23 18.45
CA VAL A 28 -5.41 10.06 18.01
C VAL A 28 -5.97 11.24 17.25
N PHE A 29 -5.64 12.45 17.67
CA PHE A 29 -6.22 13.68 17.14
C PHE A 29 -5.20 14.84 17.11
N ALA A 30 -5.63 16.02 16.63
CA ALA A 30 -4.79 17.21 16.48
C ALA A 30 -3.53 16.95 15.63
N LEU A 31 -3.65 16.09 14.60
CA LEU A 31 -2.56 15.77 13.68
C LEU A 31 -2.36 16.91 12.66
N PRO A 32 -1.11 17.24 12.29
CA PRO A 32 -0.82 18.25 11.29
C PRO A 32 -1.50 17.95 9.94
N GLY A 33 -2.19 18.94 9.39
CA GLY A 33 -2.87 18.82 8.09
C GLY A 33 -4.09 17.88 8.06
N ARG A 34 -4.51 17.33 9.22
CA ARG A 34 -5.68 16.46 9.35
C ARG A 34 -6.80 17.14 10.14
N ARG A 35 -8.03 17.07 9.60
CA ARG A 35 -9.23 17.53 10.30
C ARG A 35 -9.92 16.42 11.09
N GLN A 36 -9.67 15.18 10.74
CA GLN A 36 -10.32 14.02 11.34
C GLN A 36 -9.40 13.37 12.37
N SER A 37 -9.99 12.82 13.42
CA SER A 37 -9.33 11.95 14.39
C SER A 37 -9.33 10.51 13.91
N PHE A 38 -8.45 9.72 14.49
CA PHE A 38 -8.40 8.27 14.30
C PHE A 38 -8.75 7.60 15.63
N ALA A 39 -9.48 6.51 15.55
CA ALA A 39 -9.80 5.68 16.71
C ALA A 39 -9.34 4.25 16.44
N ILE A 40 -8.61 3.68 17.40
CA ILE A 40 -8.06 2.32 17.35
C ILE A 40 -8.66 1.54 18.51
N ALA A 41 -9.46 0.53 18.21
CA ALA A 41 -10.01 -0.34 19.24
C ALA A 41 -9.03 -1.46 19.57
N LEU A 42 -8.73 -1.60 20.85
CA LEU A 42 -7.82 -2.60 21.40
C LEU A 42 -8.61 -3.55 22.33
N GLU A 43 -8.37 -4.85 22.17
CA GLU A 43 -8.96 -5.86 23.05
C GLU A 43 -8.00 -7.04 23.21
N GLY A 44 -7.61 -7.34 24.43
CA GLY A 44 -6.76 -8.50 24.76
C GLY A 44 -5.42 -8.53 24.01
N GLY A 45 -4.82 -7.38 23.70
CA GLY A 45 -3.57 -7.28 22.93
C GLY A 45 -3.76 -7.44 21.42
N ARG A 46 -4.97 -7.15 20.92
CA ARG A 46 -5.30 -7.16 19.48
C ARG A 46 -5.90 -5.83 19.06
N VAL A 47 -5.62 -5.43 17.84
CA VAL A 47 -6.36 -4.36 17.17
C VAL A 47 -7.61 -4.96 16.56
N ILE A 48 -8.77 -4.49 16.99
CA ILE A 48 -10.08 -5.02 16.57
C ILE A 48 -10.60 -4.28 15.35
N TRP A 49 -10.49 -2.95 15.35
CA TRP A 49 -10.82 -2.10 14.21
C TRP A 49 -10.06 -0.76 14.31
N VAL A 50 -9.98 -0.08 13.18
CA VAL A 50 -9.47 1.29 13.05
C VAL A 50 -10.53 2.14 12.37
N LYS A 51 -10.75 3.36 12.84
CA LYS A 51 -11.64 4.35 12.23
C LYS A 51 -10.89 5.62 11.88
N GLU A 52 -11.29 6.26 10.79
CA GLU A 52 -10.96 7.64 10.44
C GLU A 52 -12.27 8.46 10.53
N GLY A 53 -12.37 9.35 11.50
CA GLY A 53 -13.64 9.98 11.87
C GLY A 53 -14.69 8.93 12.25
N THR A 54 -15.78 8.85 11.49
CA THR A 54 -16.86 7.87 11.71
C THR A 54 -16.72 6.59 10.88
N LYS A 55 -15.82 6.58 9.89
CA LYS A 55 -15.67 5.47 8.94
C LYS A 55 -14.76 4.39 9.50
N VAL A 56 -15.24 3.14 9.59
CA VAL A 56 -14.40 1.97 9.83
C VAL A 56 -13.60 1.69 8.56
N LEU A 57 -12.30 1.49 8.72
CA LEU A 57 -11.37 1.25 7.62
C LEU A 57 -11.28 -0.25 7.30
N ASP A 58 -11.16 -0.56 6.01
CA ASP A 58 -10.83 -1.92 5.61
C ASP A 58 -9.37 -2.28 6.00
N PRO A 59 -8.96 -3.56 5.98
CA PRO A 59 -7.65 -3.99 6.48
C PRO A 59 -6.47 -3.27 5.81
N LEU A 60 -6.55 -2.99 4.50
CA LEU A 60 -5.47 -2.31 3.79
C LEU A 60 -5.40 -0.83 4.17
N GLN A 61 -6.55 -0.14 4.23
CA GLN A 61 -6.64 1.26 4.67
C GLN A 61 -6.21 1.41 6.15
N ALA A 62 -6.65 0.50 7.01
CA ALA A 62 -6.28 0.49 8.43
C ALA A 62 -4.76 0.37 8.60
N ARG A 63 -4.10 -0.51 7.83
CA ARG A 63 -2.64 -0.66 7.86
C ARG A 63 -1.95 0.62 7.38
N SER A 64 -2.42 1.22 6.31
CA SER A 64 -1.90 2.48 5.75
C SER A 64 -1.94 3.61 6.78
N VAL A 65 -3.08 3.77 7.45
CA VAL A 65 -3.26 4.77 8.51
C VAL A 65 -2.35 4.49 9.71
N LEU A 66 -2.30 3.25 10.19
CA LEU A 66 -1.46 2.90 11.33
C LEU A 66 0.02 3.17 11.03
N GLN A 67 0.48 2.89 9.83
CA GLN A 67 1.86 3.17 9.42
C GLN A 67 2.16 4.67 9.39
N GLU A 68 1.21 5.50 8.96
CA GLU A 68 1.34 6.96 9.04
C GLU A 68 1.42 7.41 10.50
N LEU A 69 0.50 6.93 11.35
CA LEU A 69 0.43 7.30 12.75
C LEU A 69 1.68 6.88 13.54
N PHE A 70 2.27 5.71 13.21
CA PHE A 70 3.49 5.23 13.88
C PHE A 70 4.72 6.10 13.63
N ARG A 71 4.72 6.87 12.54
CA ARG A 71 5.80 7.83 12.22
C ARG A 71 5.52 9.24 12.71
N THR A 72 4.26 9.52 13.06
CA THR A 72 3.85 10.85 13.46
C THR A 72 4.42 11.18 14.83
N GLN A 73 5.10 12.33 14.92
CA GLN A 73 5.68 12.86 16.16
C GLN A 73 4.90 14.07 16.69
N GLU A 74 3.78 14.40 16.07
CA GLU A 74 2.92 15.52 16.45
C GLU A 74 1.47 15.04 16.59
N GLY A 75 0.73 15.67 17.49
CA GLY A 75 -0.64 15.33 17.79
C GLY A 75 -0.82 14.94 19.24
N ALA A 76 -2.04 14.58 19.57
CA ALA A 76 -2.41 14.14 20.92
C ALA A 76 -3.12 12.80 20.86
N PHE A 77 -3.11 12.10 21.98
CA PHE A 77 -3.82 10.84 22.13
C PHE A 77 -4.60 10.79 23.44
N GLU A 78 -5.69 10.06 23.42
CA GLU A 78 -6.47 9.69 24.59
C GLU A 78 -6.83 8.20 24.51
N PHE A 79 -6.57 7.45 25.57
CA PHE A 79 -7.00 6.07 25.72
C PHE A 79 -8.11 5.99 26.77
N SER A 80 -9.27 5.54 26.36
CA SER A 80 -10.41 5.25 27.23
C SER A 80 -10.54 3.76 27.44
N ALA A 81 -10.26 3.30 28.67
CA ALA A 81 -10.38 1.88 29.03
C ALA A 81 -11.85 1.45 29.06
N GLY A 82 -12.11 0.27 28.51
CA GLY A 82 -13.45 -0.32 28.44
C GLY A 82 -13.52 -1.40 27.37
N THR A 83 -14.66 -2.02 27.19
CA THR A 83 -14.89 -2.94 26.09
C THR A 83 -15.26 -2.14 24.85
N PRO A 84 -14.45 -2.18 23.78
CA PRO A 84 -14.81 -1.48 22.54
C PRO A 84 -16.06 -2.08 21.92
N SER A 85 -16.87 -1.25 21.26
CA SER A 85 -17.99 -1.75 20.46
C SER A 85 -17.47 -2.67 19.35
N PRO A 86 -18.20 -3.76 19.02
CA PRO A 86 -17.79 -4.66 17.96
C PRO A 86 -17.74 -3.91 16.61
N PRO A 87 -16.86 -4.32 15.69
CA PRO A 87 -16.85 -3.78 14.34
C PRO A 87 -18.11 -4.21 13.60
N PRO A 88 -18.49 -3.52 12.51
CA PRO A 88 -19.50 -4.05 11.58
C PRO A 88 -19.10 -5.44 11.08
N GLU A 89 -20.09 -6.23 10.70
CA GLU A 89 -19.87 -7.59 10.22
C GLU A 89 -18.85 -7.61 9.05
N GLY A 90 -17.87 -8.50 9.13
CA GLY A 90 -16.81 -8.64 8.13
C GLY A 90 -15.70 -7.56 8.15
N GLN A 91 -15.74 -6.59 9.08
CA GLN A 91 -14.74 -5.52 9.16
C GLN A 91 -13.79 -5.63 10.37
N GLY A 92 -13.83 -6.73 11.08
CA GLY A 92 -12.91 -7.00 12.18
C GLY A 92 -11.51 -7.33 11.69
N LEU A 93 -10.48 -6.73 12.33
CA LEU A 93 -9.07 -6.95 12.00
C LEU A 93 -8.47 -8.12 12.80
N GLY A 94 -8.67 -8.14 14.11
CA GLY A 94 -8.17 -9.19 15.00
C GLY A 94 -6.64 -9.32 15.05
N TRP A 95 -5.89 -8.25 14.67
CA TRP A 95 -4.45 -8.31 14.53
C TRP A 95 -3.73 -8.33 15.88
N PRO A 96 -2.86 -9.32 16.12
CA PRO A 96 -2.00 -9.30 17.30
C PRO A 96 -1.11 -8.06 17.31
N LEU A 97 -1.14 -7.31 18.39
CA LEU A 97 -0.46 -6.03 18.53
C LEU A 97 1.06 -6.14 18.35
N GLU A 98 1.67 -7.15 18.96
CA GLU A 98 3.13 -7.40 18.85
C GLU A 98 3.55 -7.66 17.41
N ARG A 99 2.75 -8.48 16.68
CA ARG A 99 3.01 -8.76 15.27
C ARG A 99 2.81 -7.52 14.39
N LEU A 100 1.80 -6.70 14.71
CA LEU A 100 1.56 -5.45 14.01
C LEU A 100 2.74 -4.48 14.19
N LEU A 101 3.21 -4.26 15.42
CA LEU A 101 4.37 -3.42 15.72
C LEU A 101 5.61 -3.88 14.94
N LEU A 102 5.94 -5.17 15.00
CA LEU A 102 7.07 -5.73 14.28
C LEU A 102 6.94 -5.49 12.75
N THR A 103 5.76 -5.76 12.19
CA THR A 103 5.52 -5.55 10.76
C THR A 103 5.68 -4.09 10.36
N MET A 104 5.18 -3.14 11.18
CA MET A 104 5.30 -1.71 10.90
C MET A 104 6.77 -1.25 10.93
N THR A 105 7.54 -1.72 11.91
CA THR A 105 8.98 -1.42 12.00
C THR A 105 9.73 -1.97 10.79
N THR A 106 9.48 -3.23 10.41
CA THR A 106 10.11 -3.85 9.23
C THR A 106 9.80 -3.06 7.95
N ILE A 107 8.55 -2.66 7.75
CA ILE A 107 8.17 -1.86 6.57
C ILE A 107 8.88 -0.50 6.58
N GLU A 108 9.03 0.12 7.74
CA GLU A 108 9.72 1.41 7.84
C GLU A 108 11.22 1.28 7.53
N ASP A 109 11.88 0.25 8.03
CA ASP A 109 13.28 -0.05 7.74
C ASP A 109 13.49 -0.34 6.24
N GLU A 110 12.62 -1.16 5.64
CA GLU A 110 12.65 -1.42 4.19
C GLU A 110 12.40 -0.13 3.40
N TYR A 111 11.47 0.70 3.83
CA TYR A 111 11.21 1.97 3.17
C TYR A 111 12.43 2.89 3.19
N HIS A 112 13.14 2.98 4.30
CA HIS A 112 14.39 3.73 4.39
C HIS A 112 15.45 3.15 3.46
N ALA A 113 15.60 1.83 3.42
CA ALA A 113 16.54 1.14 2.53
C ALA A 113 16.24 1.40 1.04
N TYR A 114 14.96 1.49 0.66
CA TYR A 114 14.54 1.72 -0.73
C TYR A 114 14.29 3.19 -1.07
N SER A 115 14.50 4.13 -0.16
CA SER A 115 14.11 5.54 -0.34
C SER A 115 14.61 6.18 -1.64
N THR A 116 15.82 5.83 -2.09
CA THR A 116 16.43 6.32 -3.33
C THR A 116 15.99 5.57 -4.59
N SER A 117 15.36 4.40 -4.45
CA SER A 117 14.94 3.51 -5.55
C SER A 117 13.42 3.44 -5.73
N LEU A 118 12.67 4.12 -4.88
CA LEU A 118 11.23 4.22 -5.03
C LEU A 118 10.88 4.93 -6.35
N PRO A 119 9.82 4.49 -7.02
CA PRO A 119 9.40 5.14 -8.25
C PRO A 119 8.88 6.55 -7.97
N ASP A 120 9.08 7.45 -8.94
CA ASP A 120 8.39 8.74 -8.93
C ASP A 120 6.87 8.51 -8.85
N PRO A 121 6.12 9.28 -8.03
CA PRO A 121 4.69 9.09 -7.82
C PRO A 121 3.84 9.11 -9.10
N LYS A 122 4.32 9.77 -10.15
CA LYS A 122 3.66 9.87 -11.47
C LYS A 122 4.08 8.78 -12.46
N THR A 123 5.10 8.00 -12.12
CA THR A 123 5.52 6.88 -12.97
C THR A 123 4.40 5.86 -13.08
N ARG A 124 4.01 5.55 -14.32
CA ARG A 124 2.94 4.59 -14.61
C ARG A 124 3.50 3.18 -14.75
N PHE A 125 2.80 2.23 -14.18
CA PHE A 125 3.13 0.82 -14.23
C PHE A 125 1.99 0.02 -14.81
N ARG A 126 2.33 -1.07 -15.48
CA ARG A 126 1.38 -2.08 -15.96
C ARG A 126 1.66 -3.44 -15.30
N ALA A 127 0.58 -4.18 -15.11
CA ALA A 127 0.67 -5.56 -14.67
C ALA A 127 1.36 -6.42 -15.74
N VAL A 128 2.31 -7.24 -15.29
CA VAL A 128 2.93 -8.30 -16.06
C VAL A 128 2.34 -9.63 -15.61
N GLN A 129 2.03 -10.52 -16.56
CA GLN A 129 1.49 -11.82 -16.24
C GLN A 129 2.61 -12.73 -15.70
N THR A 130 2.57 -13.01 -14.41
CA THR A 130 3.52 -13.89 -13.72
C THR A 130 2.81 -14.70 -12.64
N ASP A 131 3.23 -15.92 -12.39
CA ASP A 131 2.65 -16.84 -11.39
C ASP A 131 3.37 -16.71 -10.03
N ILE A 132 3.95 -15.55 -9.73
CA ILE A 132 4.65 -15.31 -8.47
C ILE A 132 3.62 -15.12 -7.37
N TRP A 133 3.75 -15.89 -6.30
CA TRP A 133 2.95 -15.76 -5.09
C TRP A 133 3.39 -14.53 -4.27
N LEU A 134 2.43 -13.85 -3.67
CA LEU A 134 2.65 -12.65 -2.87
C LEU A 134 2.13 -12.88 -1.45
N GLU A 135 2.87 -12.42 -0.46
CA GLU A 135 2.44 -12.41 0.93
C GLU A 135 1.63 -11.14 1.28
N GLU A 136 0.88 -11.23 2.39
CA GLU A 136 0.24 -10.04 2.95
C GLU A 136 1.29 -9.05 3.51
N PRO A 137 1.08 -7.76 3.36
CA PRO A 137 -0.09 -7.06 2.79
C PRO A 137 -0.04 -6.86 1.27
N LEU A 138 1.03 -7.29 0.62
CA LEU A 138 1.26 -7.05 -0.82
C LEU A 138 0.22 -7.75 -1.70
N TRP A 139 -0.27 -8.92 -1.27
CA TRP A 139 -1.36 -9.64 -1.93
C TRP A 139 -2.66 -8.82 -1.93
N SER A 140 -3.10 -8.35 -0.76
CA SER A 140 -4.32 -7.53 -0.65
C SER A 140 -4.23 -6.24 -1.48
N PHE A 141 -3.06 -5.60 -1.52
CA PHE A 141 -2.84 -4.45 -2.39
C PHE A 141 -2.92 -4.83 -3.86
N TRP A 142 -2.26 -5.91 -4.27
CA TRP A 142 -2.28 -6.41 -5.65
C TRP A 142 -3.68 -6.65 -6.16
N GLU A 143 -4.52 -7.38 -5.41
CA GLU A 143 -5.89 -7.69 -5.80
C GLU A 143 -6.73 -6.42 -6.04
N LYS A 144 -6.57 -5.40 -5.20
CA LYS A 144 -7.26 -4.12 -5.36
C LYS A 144 -6.69 -3.25 -6.48
N ALA A 145 -5.38 -3.28 -6.70
CA ALA A 145 -4.69 -2.45 -7.70
C ALA A 145 -4.71 -3.06 -9.11
N LYS A 146 -4.75 -4.40 -9.23
CA LYS A 146 -4.72 -5.15 -10.49
C LYS A 146 -5.70 -4.65 -11.56
N PRO A 147 -6.98 -4.33 -11.26
CA PRO A 147 -7.91 -3.81 -12.27
C PRO A 147 -7.47 -2.50 -12.93
N PHE A 148 -6.69 -1.69 -12.22
CA PHE A 148 -6.15 -0.42 -12.74
C PHE A 148 -4.84 -0.64 -13.49
N LEU A 149 -3.97 -1.50 -12.95
CA LEU A 149 -2.67 -1.83 -13.52
C LEU A 149 -2.76 -2.66 -14.81
N SER A 150 -3.85 -3.40 -15.01
CA SER A 150 -4.09 -4.21 -16.21
C SER A 150 -4.61 -3.39 -17.41
N ARG A 151 -4.92 -2.13 -17.22
CA ARG A 151 -5.36 -1.24 -18.32
C ARG A 151 -4.18 -0.90 -19.23
N SER A 152 -4.47 -0.55 -20.49
CA SER A 152 -3.45 -0.16 -21.47
C SER A 152 -2.55 0.99 -21.00
N ALA A 153 -3.12 2.00 -20.38
CA ALA A 153 -2.39 3.14 -19.81
C ALA A 153 -1.70 2.84 -18.45
N GLY A 154 -1.94 1.67 -17.84
CA GLY A 154 -1.48 1.38 -16.50
C GLY A 154 -2.00 2.34 -15.45
N ALA A 155 -1.33 2.40 -14.29
CA ALA A 155 -1.63 3.33 -13.21
C ALA A 155 -0.36 3.82 -12.50
N SER A 156 -0.41 5.03 -11.93
CA SER A 156 0.67 5.59 -11.11
C SER A 156 0.39 5.41 -9.61
N ALA A 157 1.42 5.68 -8.77
CA ALA A 157 1.26 5.64 -7.33
C ALA A 157 0.20 6.64 -6.84
N GLU A 158 0.24 7.86 -7.33
CA GLU A 158 -0.70 8.93 -7.00
C GLU A 158 -2.15 8.55 -7.35
N GLU A 159 -2.38 8.01 -8.55
CA GLU A 159 -3.72 7.55 -8.95
C GLU A 159 -4.25 6.40 -8.09
N LEU A 160 -3.41 5.42 -7.76
CA LEU A 160 -3.80 4.29 -6.94
C LEU A 160 -4.05 4.70 -5.49
N ALA A 161 -3.22 5.58 -4.92
CA ALA A 161 -3.40 6.12 -3.58
C ALA A 161 -4.78 6.79 -3.45
N GLN A 162 -5.11 7.65 -4.40
CA GLN A 162 -6.40 8.35 -4.45
C GLN A 162 -7.60 7.39 -4.58
N ARG A 163 -7.50 6.40 -5.49
CA ARG A 163 -8.59 5.44 -5.76
C ARG A 163 -8.82 4.45 -4.63
N LEU A 164 -7.75 4.01 -3.98
CA LEU A 164 -7.79 2.99 -2.92
C LEU A 164 -7.92 3.61 -1.52
N GLY A 165 -7.79 4.95 -1.40
CA GLY A 165 -7.79 5.65 -0.13
C GLY A 165 -6.59 5.28 0.73
N LEU A 166 -5.42 5.09 0.09
CA LEU A 166 -4.14 4.77 0.74
C LEU A 166 -3.23 6.00 0.77
N ARG A 167 -2.11 5.89 1.48
CA ARG A 167 -1.08 6.94 1.50
C ARG A 167 -0.11 6.76 0.33
N ASP A 168 0.26 7.86 -0.32
CA ASP A 168 1.13 7.86 -1.51
C ASP A 168 2.43 7.09 -1.27
N ARG A 169 3.04 7.30 -0.10
CA ARG A 169 4.28 6.65 0.30
C ARG A 169 4.14 5.12 0.34
N GLU A 170 3.06 4.62 0.89
CA GLU A 170 2.81 3.19 1.00
C GLU A 170 2.55 2.57 -0.38
N VAL A 171 1.77 3.26 -1.20
CA VAL A 171 1.52 2.79 -2.58
C VAL A 171 2.82 2.76 -3.39
N ALA A 172 3.68 3.78 -3.27
CA ALA A 172 5.00 3.78 -3.92
C ALA A 172 5.86 2.58 -3.47
N TYR A 173 5.83 2.26 -2.18
CA TYR A 173 6.51 1.09 -1.63
C TYR A 173 5.94 -0.22 -2.19
N TYR A 174 4.62 -0.39 -2.21
CA TYR A 174 4.00 -1.59 -2.79
C TYR A 174 4.30 -1.75 -4.28
N LEU A 175 4.24 -0.67 -5.06
CA LEU A 175 4.62 -0.71 -6.47
C LEU A 175 6.10 -1.08 -6.65
N HIS A 176 6.98 -0.58 -5.79
CA HIS A 176 8.39 -0.96 -5.80
C HIS A 176 8.57 -2.47 -5.53
N LYS A 177 7.94 -3.00 -4.49
CA LYS A 177 7.98 -4.45 -4.15
C LYS A 177 7.40 -5.31 -5.28
N LEU A 178 6.28 -4.91 -5.88
CA LEU A 178 5.68 -5.61 -7.02
C LEU A 178 6.59 -5.57 -8.26
N ARG A 179 7.30 -4.48 -8.48
CA ARG A 179 8.29 -4.37 -9.56
C ARG A 179 9.47 -5.31 -9.32
N LEU A 180 10.01 -5.35 -8.09
CA LEU A 180 11.08 -6.29 -7.73
C LEU A 180 10.63 -7.75 -7.88
N ALA A 181 9.38 -8.05 -7.56
CA ALA A 181 8.77 -9.37 -7.78
C ALA A 181 8.43 -9.66 -9.26
N GLY A 182 8.73 -8.76 -10.20
CA GLY A 182 8.43 -8.96 -11.62
C GLY A 182 6.94 -8.91 -11.99
N LYS A 183 6.06 -8.45 -11.08
CA LYS A 183 4.62 -8.30 -11.34
C LYS A 183 4.29 -7.02 -12.12
N LEU A 184 5.20 -6.05 -12.13
CA LEU A 184 5.02 -4.74 -12.76
C LEU A 184 6.18 -4.39 -13.68
N ALA A 185 5.85 -3.72 -14.79
CA ALA A 185 6.80 -3.03 -15.64
C ALA A 185 6.38 -1.56 -15.86
N PRO A 186 7.33 -0.63 -15.98
CA PRO A 186 7.02 0.74 -16.41
C PRO A 186 6.36 0.72 -17.80
N VAL A 187 5.38 1.59 -18.02
CA VAL A 187 4.61 1.60 -19.30
C VAL A 187 5.51 1.76 -20.51
N ARG A 188 6.53 2.63 -20.46
CA ARG A 188 7.48 2.84 -21.58
C ARG A 188 8.29 1.58 -21.89
N ALA A 189 8.82 0.91 -20.85
CA ALA A 189 9.59 -0.33 -21.05
C ALA A 189 8.71 -1.47 -21.61
N TYR A 190 7.42 -1.46 -21.30
CA TYR A 190 6.48 -2.44 -21.85
C TYR A 190 6.21 -2.20 -23.34
N GLU A 191 6.11 -0.95 -23.78
CA GLU A 191 5.94 -0.60 -25.20
C GLU A 191 7.17 -0.96 -26.03
N GLU A 192 8.37 -0.72 -25.50
CA GLU A 192 9.63 -1.11 -26.14
C GLU A 192 9.73 -2.64 -26.32
N THR A 193 9.42 -3.43 -25.28
CA THR A 193 9.45 -4.90 -25.37
C THR A 193 8.39 -5.48 -26.29
N LEU A 194 7.23 -4.83 -26.46
CA LEU A 194 6.23 -5.24 -27.44
C LEU A 194 6.69 -4.93 -28.86
N ASN A 195 7.33 -3.79 -29.08
CA ASN A 195 7.89 -3.42 -30.39
C ASN A 195 9.06 -4.31 -30.77
N GLU A 196 9.92 -4.74 -29.82
CA GLU A 196 10.99 -5.72 -30.05
C GLU A 196 10.46 -7.13 -30.33
N ARG A 197 9.30 -7.51 -29.77
CA ARG A 197 8.63 -8.79 -30.03
C ARG A 197 7.73 -8.79 -31.25
N ALA A 198 7.47 -7.64 -31.85
CA ALA A 198 6.80 -7.56 -33.14
C ALA A 198 7.77 -8.17 -34.19
N PRO A 199 7.45 -9.34 -34.74
CA PRO A 199 8.45 -10.04 -35.57
C PRO A 199 8.72 -9.22 -36.83
N GLU A 200 10.01 -9.09 -37.18
CA GLU A 200 10.52 -8.64 -38.49
C GLU A 200 10.00 -9.47 -39.70
N LYS A 201 8.82 -10.08 -39.60
CA LYS A 201 8.23 -10.90 -40.67
C LYS A 201 7.80 -10.11 -41.88
N GLN A 202 7.64 -8.77 -41.75
CA GLN A 202 7.28 -7.95 -42.92
C GLN A 202 8.48 -7.65 -43.83
N GLY A 203 9.70 -7.65 -43.34
CA GLY A 203 10.91 -7.42 -44.14
C GLY A 203 11.26 -8.57 -45.07
N LEU A 204 11.10 -9.81 -44.60
CA LEU A 204 11.42 -11.04 -45.37
C LEU A 204 10.39 -11.28 -46.49
N VAL A 205 9.11 -11.13 -46.23
CA VAL A 205 8.06 -11.30 -47.25
C VAL A 205 8.15 -10.23 -48.33
N ARG A 206 8.46 -8.98 -47.97
CA ARG A 206 8.69 -7.90 -48.97
C ARG A 206 9.94 -8.14 -49.81
N ARG A 207 11.04 -8.67 -49.24
CA ARG A 207 12.24 -9.03 -49.98
C ARG A 207 12.03 -10.21 -50.89
N LEU A 208 11.27 -11.23 -50.47
CA LEU A 208 10.89 -12.37 -51.31
C LEU A 208 9.97 -11.98 -52.47
N LEU A 209 8.98 -11.13 -52.23
CA LEU A 209 8.11 -10.60 -53.29
C LEU A 209 8.85 -9.70 -54.27
N ALA A 210 9.78 -8.87 -53.81
CA ALA A 210 10.61 -8.05 -54.67
C ALA A 210 11.57 -8.90 -55.55
N SER A 211 12.07 -10.03 -55.03
CA SER A 211 12.93 -10.94 -55.80
C SER A 211 12.17 -11.79 -56.83
N LEU A 212 10.87 -12.03 -56.62
CA LEU A 212 9.99 -12.75 -57.54
C LEU A 212 9.45 -11.85 -58.68
N LEU A 213 9.20 -10.57 -58.38
CA LEU A 213 8.72 -9.60 -59.37
C LEU A 213 9.80 -8.97 -60.25
N GLY A 214 11.08 -9.10 -59.85
CA GLY A 214 12.25 -8.61 -60.60
C GLY A 214 12.81 -9.53 -61.68
N ARG A 215 12.17 -10.67 -61.95
CA ARG A 215 12.67 -11.70 -62.92
C ARG A 215 11.76 -11.89 -64.14
N THR A 216 11.20 -10.80 -64.65
CA THR A 216 10.57 -10.79 -65.97
C THR A 216 11.17 -9.65 -66.78
N ARG A 217 12.34 -9.89 -67.36
CA ARG A 217 12.84 -9.35 -68.61
C ARG A 217 13.95 -10.26 -69.16
#